data_13e2b3fdf89c3ac25c63eb3501c82090
#
_entry.id   13e2b3fdf89c3ac25c63eb3501c82090
#
_cell.length_a   1.000
_cell.length_b   1.000
_cell.length_c   1.000
_cell.angle_alpha   90.00
_cell.angle_beta   90.00
_cell.angle_gamma   90.00
#
_symmetry.space_group_name_H-M   'P 1'
#
loop_
_entity.id
_entity.type
_entity.pdbx_description
1 polymer ?
#
loop_
_entity_poly.entity_id
_entity_poly.type
_entity_poly.pdbx_seq_one_letter_code
_entity_poly.pdbx_strand_id
1 'polypeptide(L)'
;MNTSSPLLQVRDLVTQVATPDGARTVVERLSFDLQSGETLCIAGESGSGKSMTVLSLMQLLPKSLARVTGGTAVMNGRDILKLNENQMRSVRGRHIGMIFQEPMTSLNPVLTVGRQLAEAVANEASPNGGLSGAALKQRCKDLLDQVQISDSSRRLLQYPYELSGGMRQRVMIAMALAQKPEILIADEPTTALDVTVQSQILALIRKLQAENGISVILITHDMGVVAEMADHVLVMNKGRQVEQGPVRDVFHHPRDEYTQRLLAAVPRLGEMTGTDKPKRAPAEPKAESAPAPSSPILEVENLVVRFDIKGGILQRPVRRVHAVEGVFFTVNRGETLSLVGESGCGKSTTGKALLNLVPWSGDIRIDGKSTKGLSRTAMRPVLRDIQMIFQDPYASLDPRMRVGDLVGEPLTIHGLASGSELKDRVEYLFRRVGMSADQMKRYPHEFSGGQRQRICIARALSLSPKLIVADESVAALDVSIQAQVLDLLQDIQNETGVSYLFISHDMAVVEQISHRVAVMYAGRFVETGTRSQVFEHPAHDYTRRLMSAVPVADPDRERRLFVANEGELPSPVKSLDYVAPHLEHVALGDGHSIWHEAGV
;
A
#
# COMPACT_ATOMS: atom_id res chain seq x y z
N MET A 1 -2.96 -41.35 -10.30
CA MET A 1 -3.30 -40.11 -9.56
C MET A 1 -3.55 -40.55 -8.12
N ASN A 2 -2.58 -40.30 -7.23
CA ASN A 2 -2.77 -40.57 -5.79
C ASN A 2 -3.72 -39.50 -5.26
N THR A 3 -4.97 -39.87 -5.01
CA THR A 3 -5.95 -39.00 -4.32
C THR A 3 -5.64 -39.04 -2.82
N SER A 4 -4.58 -38.37 -2.39
CA SER A 4 -4.40 -38.06 -0.96
C SER A 4 -5.59 -37.20 -0.51
N SER A 5 -6.17 -37.54 0.65
CA SER A 5 -7.23 -36.69 1.24
C SER A 5 -6.70 -35.25 1.46
N PRO A 6 -7.49 -34.22 1.18
CA PRO A 6 -7.06 -32.84 1.40
C PRO A 6 -6.69 -32.60 2.87
N LEU A 7 -5.68 -31.75 3.10
CA LEU A 7 -5.22 -31.39 4.44
C LEU A 7 -6.31 -30.60 5.21
N LEU A 8 -7.01 -29.71 4.52
CA LEU A 8 -8.18 -28.99 5.03
C LEU A 8 -9.32 -29.07 4.01
N GLN A 9 -10.51 -29.45 4.48
CA GLN A 9 -11.72 -29.51 3.68
C GLN A 9 -12.79 -28.63 4.29
N VAL A 10 -13.20 -27.59 3.59
CA VAL A 10 -14.29 -26.67 4.01
C VAL A 10 -15.51 -26.92 3.13
N ARG A 11 -16.68 -27.06 3.75
CA ARG A 11 -17.96 -27.29 3.06
C ARG A 11 -19.05 -26.38 3.63
N ASP A 12 -19.73 -25.66 2.74
CA ASP A 12 -20.88 -24.81 3.00
C ASP A 12 -20.71 -23.85 4.21
N LEU A 13 -19.50 -23.29 4.39
CA LEU A 13 -19.24 -22.37 5.50
C LEU A 13 -20.13 -21.14 5.41
N VAL A 14 -20.88 -20.84 6.47
CA VAL A 14 -21.74 -19.67 6.59
C VAL A 14 -21.35 -18.86 7.82
N THR A 15 -21.07 -17.58 7.60
CA THR A 15 -20.75 -16.63 8.69
C THR A 15 -21.68 -15.43 8.63
N GLN A 16 -22.24 -15.07 9.79
CA GLN A 16 -23.14 -13.92 9.94
C GLN A 16 -22.58 -12.90 10.92
N VAL A 17 -22.86 -11.63 10.64
CA VAL A 17 -22.53 -10.46 11.48
C VAL A 17 -23.83 -9.82 11.95
N ALA A 18 -23.91 -9.48 13.23
CA ALA A 18 -25.01 -8.70 13.78
C ALA A 18 -24.87 -7.24 13.35
N THR A 19 -25.92 -6.70 12.75
CA THR A 19 -26.03 -5.27 12.39
C THR A 19 -27.28 -4.67 13.08
N PRO A 20 -27.39 -3.33 13.16
CA PRO A 20 -28.60 -2.70 13.70
C PRO A 20 -29.89 -3.15 13.00
N ASP A 21 -29.80 -3.48 11.71
CA ASP A 21 -30.92 -3.91 10.87
C ASP A 21 -31.16 -5.44 10.91
N GLY A 22 -30.43 -6.18 11.76
CA GLY A 22 -30.53 -7.64 11.86
C GLY A 22 -29.23 -8.38 11.51
N ALA A 23 -29.29 -9.70 11.42
CA ALA A 23 -28.13 -10.52 11.06
C ALA A 23 -27.87 -10.47 9.53
N ARG A 24 -26.67 -10.08 9.14
CA ARG A 24 -26.22 -10.08 7.73
C ARG A 24 -25.24 -11.22 7.47
N THR A 25 -25.46 -12.00 6.43
CA THR A 25 -24.53 -13.03 5.98
C THR A 25 -23.36 -12.37 5.25
N VAL A 26 -22.14 -12.64 5.71
CA VAL A 26 -20.88 -12.09 5.16
C VAL A 26 -20.01 -13.17 4.51
N VAL A 27 -20.27 -14.46 4.80
CA VAL A 27 -19.74 -15.61 4.07
C VAL A 27 -20.92 -16.56 3.83
N GLU A 28 -21.19 -16.89 2.57
CA GLU A 28 -22.38 -17.65 2.16
C GLU A 28 -21.98 -18.93 1.44
N ARG A 29 -22.14 -20.08 2.13
CA ARG A 29 -21.91 -21.45 1.63
C ARG A 29 -20.57 -21.64 0.91
N LEU A 30 -19.49 -21.13 1.50
CA LEU A 30 -18.15 -21.25 0.93
C LEU A 30 -17.63 -22.68 1.07
N SER A 31 -17.10 -23.23 -0.04
CA SER A 31 -16.55 -24.59 -0.07
C SER A 31 -15.24 -24.61 -0.82
N PHE A 32 -14.19 -25.20 -0.24
CA PHE A 32 -12.89 -25.39 -0.88
C PHE A 32 -12.09 -26.50 -0.20
N ASP A 33 -11.07 -26.97 -0.89
CA ASP A 33 -10.08 -27.92 -0.40
C ASP A 33 -8.69 -27.30 -0.46
N LEU A 34 -7.83 -27.64 0.49
CA LEU A 34 -6.41 -27.30 0.51
C LEU A 34 -5.60 -28.61 0.55
N GLN A 35 -4.76 -28.82 -0.44
CA GLN A 35 -3.85 -29.97 -0.48
C GLN A 35 -2.58 -29.70 0.33
N SER A 36 -1.87 -30.78 0.69
CA SER A 36 -0.58 -30.64 1.39
C SER A 36 0.45 -29.99 0.46
N GLY A 37 1.16 -28.96 0.98
CA GLY A 37 2.18 -28.21 0.24
C GLY A 37 1.65 -27.22 -0.79
N GLU A 38 0.32 -27.08 -0.93
CA GLU A 38 -0.34 -26.18 -1.88
C GLU A 38 -0.46 -24.76 -1.35
N THR A 39 -0.47 -23.79 -2.26
CA THR A 39 -0.91 -22.41 -2.00
C THR A 39 -2.28 -22.18 -2.60
N LEU A 40 -3.30 -22.01 -1.73
CA LEU A 40 -4.62 -21.52 -2.10
C LEU A 40 -4.68 -20.01 -1.89
N CYS A 41 -4.91 -19.24 -2.96
CA CYS A 41 -5.19 -17.81 -2.84
C CYS A 41 -6.69 -17.55 -2.78
N ILE A 42 -7.14 -16.80 -1.77
CA ILE A 42 -8.51 -16.27 -1.68
C ILE A 42 -8.45 -14.80 -2.13
N ALA A 43 -8.96 -14.53 -3.33
CA ALA A 43 -8.92 -13.22 -3.99
C ALA A 43 -10.28 -12.53 -4.02
N GLY A 44 -10.30 -11.21 -4.21
CA GLY A 44 -11.51 -10.38 -4.33
C GLY A 44 -11.36 -9.02 -3.69
N GLU A 45 -12.30 -8.12 -3.92
CA GLU A 45 -12.30 -6.76 -3.39
C GLU A 45 -12.49 -6.72 -1.86
N SER A 46 -12.19 -5.57 -1.26
CA SER A 46 -12.41 -5.32 0.17
C SER A 46 -13.88 -5.53 0.54
N GLY A 47 -14.13 -6.14 1.70
CA GLY A 47 -15.49 -6.47 2.14
C GLY A 47 -16.13 -7.68 1.42
N SER A 48 -15.41 -8.42 0.54
CA SER A 48 -15.93 -9.63 -0.08
C SER A 48 -16.03 -10.84 0.86
N GLY A 49 -15.52 -10.74 2.10
CA GLY A 49 -15.62 -11.80 3.11
C GLY A 49 -14.34 -12.64 3.32
N LYS A 50 -13.24 -12.33 2.66
CA LYS A 50 -11.96 -13.08 2.71
C LYS A 50 -11.44 -13.27 4.13
N SER A 51 -11.16 -12.19 4.84
CA SER A 51 -10.66 -12.22 6.22
C SER A 51 -11.67 -12.86 7.17
N MET A 52 -12.98 -12.63 6.96
CA MET A 52 -14.04 -13.28 7.74
C MET A 52 -14.04 -14.79 7.59
N THR A 53 -13.68 -15.30 6.41
CA THR A 53 -13.54 -16.74 6.16
C THR A 53 -12.45 -17.35 7.05
N VAL A 54 -11.24 -16.81 7.04
CA VAL A 54 -10.14 -17.37 7.84
C VAL A 54 -10.31 -17.13 9.34
N LEU A 55 -10.88 -16.00 9.76
CA LEU A 55 -11.24 -15.76 11.16
C LEU A 55 -12.31 -16.75 11.63
N SER A 56 -13.23 -17.18 10.76
CA SER A 56 -14.23 -18.22 11.06
C SER A 56 -13.54 -19.56 11.29
N LEU A 57 -12.62 -19.98 10.43
CA LEU A 57 -11.85 -21.22 10.56
C LEU A 57 -11.03 -21.22 11.85
N MET A 58 -10.42 -20.07 12.20
CA MET A 58 -9.64 -19.90 13.41
C MET A 58 -10.48 -19.69 14.67
N GLN A 59 -11.81 -19.60 14.56
CA GLN A 59 -12.71 -19.23 15.65
C GLN A 59 -12.27 -17.96 16.39
N LEU A 60 -11.79 -16.96 15.62
CA LEU A 60 -11.32 -15.65 16.11
C LEU A 60 -12.33 -14.53 15.86
N LEU A 61 -13.54 -14.87 15.43
CA LEU A 61 -14.61 -13.89 15.26
C LEU A 61 -14.96 -13.20 16.58
N PRO A 62 -15.21 -11.87 16.58
CA PRO A 62 -15.72 -11.16 17.75
C PRO A 62 -17.10 -11.74 18.15
N LYS A 63 -17.16 -12.48 19.25
CA LYS A 63 -18.35 -13.27 19.67
C LYS A 63 -19.63 -12.44 19.82
N SER A 64 -19.51 -11.14 20.13
CA SER A 64 -20.63 -10.20 20.21
C SER A 64 -21.15 -9.73 18.86
N LEU A 65 -20.35 -9.82 17.81
CA LEU A 65 -20.64 -9.23 16.49
C LEU A 65 -20.80 -10.28 15.39
N ALA A 66 -20.09 -11.41 15.46
CA ALA A 66 -20.06 -12.38 14.37
C ALA A 66 -20.07 -13.82 14.87
N ARG A 67 -20.67 -14.72 14.10
CA ARG A 67 -20.74 -16.16 14.40
C ARG A 67 -20.80 -17.00 13.14
N VAL A 68 -20.22 -18.21 13.22
CA VAL A 68 -20.45 -19.26 12.23
C VAL A 68 -21.82 -19.88 12.48
N THR A 69 -22.66 -19.94 11.44
CA THR A 69 -24.04 -20.45 11.54
C THR A 69 -24.27 -21.73 10.74
N GLY A 70 -23.31 -22.15 9.92
CA GLY A 70 -23.40 -23.37 9.13
C GLY A 70 -22.06 -23.81 8.53
N GLY A 71 -22.04 -25.02 8.02
CA GLY A 71 -20.90 -25.62 7.35
C GLY A 71 -20.04 -26.50 8.26
N THR A 72 -18.98 -27.07 7.65
CA THR A 72 -17.96 -27.88 8.31
C THR A 72 -16.57 -27.50 7.81
N ALA A 73 -15.56 -27.64 8.67
CA ALA A 73 -14.15 -27.49 8.29
C ALA A 73 -13.37 -28.65 8.90
N VAL A 74 -13.01 -29.62 8.06
CA VAL A 74 -12.37 -30.87 8.50
C VAL A 74 -10.88 -30.78 8.23
N MET A 75 -10.08 -30.90 9.28
CA MET A 75 -8.63 -30.99 9.25
C MET A 75 -8.18 -32.22 10.02
N ASN A 76 -7.35 -33.07 9.42
CA ASN A 76 -6.87 -34.32 10.03
C ASN A 76 -8.04 -35.18 10.60
N GLY A 77 -9.18 -35.23 9.89
CA GLY A 77 -10.37 -36.00 10.28
C GLY A 77 -11.22 -35.36 11.38
N ARG A 78 -10.92 -34.13 11.83
CA ARG A 78 -11.66 -33.43 12.88
C ARG A 78 -12.31 -32.14 12.34
N ASP A 79 -13.57 -31.94 12.63
CA ASP A 79 -14.27 -30.68 12.31
C ASP A 79 -13.82 -29.59 13.30
N ILE A 80 -12.95 -28.67 12.82
CA ILE A 80 -12.38 -27.60 13.66
C ILE A 80 -13.42 -26.55 14.07
N LEU A 81 -14.57 -26.43 13.37
CA LEU A 81 -15.63 -25.49 13.74
C LEU A 81 -16.41 -25.94 14.99
N LYS A 82 -16.36 -27.24 15.32
CA LYS A 82 -17.04 -27.80 16.50
C LYS A 82 -16.15 -27.94 17.73
N LEU A 83 -14.87 -27.57 17.62
CA LEU A 83 -13.94 -27.63 18.75
C LEU A 83 -14.29 -26.57 19.80
N ASN A 84 -14.14 -26.92 21.08
CA ASN A 84 -14.20 -25.94 22.16
C ASN A 84 -12.89 -25.11 22.23
N GLU A 85 -12.90 -24.04 23.01
CA GLU A 85 -11.76 -23.11 23.10
C GLU A 85 -10.44 -23.81 23.52
N ASN A 86 -10.49 -24.74 24.45
CA ASN A 86 -9.29 -25.46 24.89
C ASN A 86 -8.72 -26.35 23.79
N GLN A 87 -9.59 -27.02 23.02
CA GLN A 87 -9.19 -27.81 21.88
C GLN A 87 -8.67 -26.92 20.74
N MET A 88 -9.33 -25.77 20.50
CA MET A 88 -8.89 -24.84 19.46
C MET A 88 -7.55 -24.18 19.77
N ARG A 89 -7.21 -23.98 21.04
CA ARG A 89 -5.85 -23.56 21.45
C ARG A 89 -4.75 -24.51 21.01
N SER A 90 -5.02 -25.82 20.98
CA SER A 90 -4.07 -26.81 20.47
C SER A 90 -3.93 -26.81 18.94
N VAL A 91 -4.92 -26.27 18.21
CA VAL A 91 -4.89 -26.11 16.75
C VAL A 91 -4.16 -24.83 16.37
N ARG A 92 -4.48 -23.71 17.06
CA ARG A 92 -3.86 -22.41 16.80
C ARG A 92 -2.38 -22.44 17.16
N GLY A 93 -1.54 -22.06 16.21
CA GLY A 93 -0.09 -22.03 16.30
C GLY A 93 0.56 -23.39 15.96
N ARG A 94 0.02 -24.51 16.44
CA ARG A 94 0.63 -25.84 16.24
C ARG A 94 0.26 -26.49 14.90
N HIS A 95 -1.02 -26.36 14.48
CA HIS A 95 -1.49 -26.90 13.20
C HIS A 95 -1.72 -25.80 12.20
N ILE A 96 -2.23 -24.66 12.65
CA ILE A 96 -2.52 -23.47 11.80
C ILE A 96 -1.84 -22.26 12.41
N GLY A 97 -0.82 -21.72 11.74
CA GLY A 97 -0.22 -20.42 12.01
C GLY A 97 -0.98 -19.34 11.25
N MET A 98 -1.03 -18.11 11.78
CA MET A 98 -1.69 -16.99 11.12
C MET A 98 -0.85 -15.72 11.16
N ILE A 99 -0.72 -15.07 10.01
CA ILE A 99 -0.20 -13.72 9.84
C ILE A 99 -1.40 -12.81 9.63
N PHE A 100 -1.57 -11.83 10.51
CA PHE A 100 -2.69 -10.86 10.46
C PHE A 100 -2.38 -9.69 9.53
N GLN A 101 -3.43 -9.04 9.05
CA GLN A 101 -3.37 -7.96 8.06
C GLN A 101 -2.52 -6.76 8.50
N GLU A 102 -2.59 -6.36 9.78
CA GLU A 102 -1.89 -5.17 10.28
C GLU A 102 -0.78 -5.52 11.27
N PRO A 103 0.51 -5.35 10.89
CA PRO A 103 1.63 -5.59 11.81
C PRO A 103 1.65 -4.64 13.02
N MET A 104 1.09 -3.43 12.87
CA MET A 104 1.08 -2.42 13.93
C MET A 104 0.16 -2.78 15.09
N THR A 105 -0.96 -3.44 14.82
CA THR A 105 -1.95 -3.84 15.83
C THR A 105 -1.73 -5.26 16.34
N SER A 106 -1.02 -6.09 15.57
CA SER A 106 -0.76 -7.50 15.91
C SER A 106 0.39 -7.69 16.88
N LEU A 107 1.40 -6.81 16.86
CA LEU A 107 2.50 -6.80 17.82
C LEU A 107 2.18 -5.88 18.99
N ASN A 108 2.39 -6.37 20.23
CA ASN A 108 2.21 -5.55 21.43
C ASN A 108 3.32 -4.49 21.51
N PRO A 109 3.02 -3.17 21.42
CA PRO A 109 4.02 -2.12 21.33
C PRO A 109 4.83 -1.92 22.63
N VAL A 110 4.34 -2.40 23.78
CA VAL A 110 5.00 -2.25 25.09
C VAL A 110 5.82 -3.49 25.48
N LEU A 111 5.87 -4.52 24.65
CA LEU A 111 6.70 -5.70 24.83
C LEU A 111 7.82 -5.75 23.80
N THR A 112 9.00 -6.21 24.21
CA THR A 112 10.12 -6.42 23.27
C THR A 112 9.79 -7.56 22.30
N VAL A 113 10.41 -7.55 21.12
CA VAL A 113 10.31 -8.62 20.11
C VAL A 113 10.67 -9.97 20.73
N GLY A 114 11.76 -10.02 21.52
CA GLY A 114 12.20 -11.27 22.15
C GLY A 114 11.19 -11.85 23.12
N ARG A 115 10.45 -11.01 23.86
CA ARG A 115 9.41 -11.49 24.77
C ARG A 115 8.23 -12.08 24.03
N GLN A 116 7.78 -11.43 22.96
CA GLN A 116 6.66 -11.91 22.14
C GLN A 116 7.01 -13.22 21.40
N LEU A 117 8.23 -13.32 20.85
CA LEU A 117 8.73 -14.57 20.27
C LEU A 117 8.85 -15.67 21.32
N ALA A 118 9.34 -15.36 22.51
CA ALA A 118 9.44 -16.35 23.60
C ALA A 118 8.06 -16.90 24.00
N GLU A 119 7.03 -16.07 24.03
CA GLU A 119 5.64 -16.50 24.29
C GLU A 119 5.14 -17.44 23.19
N ALA A 120 5.43 -17.15 21.91
CA ALA A 120 5.06 -18.02 20.78
C ALA A 120 5.79 -19.38 20.84
N VAL A 121 7.07 -19.40 21.22
CA VAL A 121 7.90 -20.62 21.35
C VAL A 121 7.55 -21.41 22.62
N ALA A 122 7.25 -20.76 23.73
CA ALA A 122 6.97 -21.41 25.02
C ALA A 122 5.72 -22.34 24.94
N ASN A 123 4.81 -22.07 24.03
CA ASN A 123 3.67 -22.93 23.74
C ASN A 123 4.05 -24.17 22.90
N GLU A 124 5.33 -24.32 22.48
CA GLU A 124 5.82 -25.51 21.80
C GLU A 124 5.77 -26.68 22.80
N ALA A 125 4.89 -27.65 22.52
CA ALA A 125 4.71 -28.82 23.39
C ALA A 125 5.97 -29.69 23.35
N SER A 126 6.82 -29.54 24.36
CA SER A 126 7.93 -30.49 24.60
C SER A 126 7.48 -31.56 25.60
N PRO A 127 7.76 -32.84 25.34
CA PRO A 127 7.49 -33.91 26.30
C PRO A 127 8.19 -33.73 27.66
N ASN A 128 9.25 -32.92 27.69
CA ASN A 128 10.10 -32.68 28.87
C ASN A 128 9.94 -31.30 29.51
N GLY A 129 8.82 -30.58 29.24
CA GLY A 129 8.64 -29.19 29.66
C GLY A 129 9.17 -28.21 28.61
N GLY A 130 8.56 -27.00 28.52
CA GLY A 130 8.89 -26.00 27.52
C GLY A 130 10.34 -25.54 27.58
N LEU A 131 10.84 -24.99 26.48
CA LEU A 131 12.17 -24.39 26.41
C LEU A 131 12.31 -23.26 27.44
N SER A 132 13.43 -23.17 28.13
CA SER A 132 13.70 -22.12 29.12
C SER A 132 15.13 -21.58 29.01
N GLY A 133 15.35 -20.39 29.53
CA GLY A 133 16.68 -19.80 29.66
C GLY A 133 17.41 -19.62 28.33
N ALA A 134 18.62 -20.14 28.23
CA ALA A 134 19.51 -19.98 27.08
C ALA A 134 18.96 -20.66 25.81
N ALA A 135 18.33 -21.84 25.96
CA ALA A 135 17.75 -22.58 24.84
C ALA A 135 16.59 -21.80 24.20
N LEU A 136 15.71 -21.21 25.00
CA LEU A 136 14.61 -20.36 24.51
C LEU A 136 15.15 -19.13 23.76
N LYS A 137 16.17 -18.47 24.34
CA LYS A 137 16.79 -17.32 23.69
C LYS A 137 17.45 -17.71 22.37
N GLN A 138 18.12 -18.86 22.29
CA GLN A 138 18.72 -19.34 21.05
C GLN A 138 17.63 -19.65 20.00
N ARG A 139 16.56 -20.33 20.38
CA ARG A 139 15.43 -20.61 19.49
C ARG A 139 14.80 -19.34 18.92
N CYS A 140 14.64 -18.28 19.75
CA CYS A 140 14.14 -16.98 19.27
C CYS A 140 15.11 -16.32 18.26
N LYS A 141 16.42 -16.48 18.44
CA LYS A 141 17.41 -15.98 17.46
C LYS A 141 17.29 -16.76 16.15
N ASP A 142 17.26 -18.09 16.22
CA ASP A 142 17.15 -18.95 15.03
C ASP A 142 15.90 -18.62 14.21
N LEU A 143 14.78 -18.29 14.88
CA LEU A 143 13.57 -17.83 14.21
C LEU A 143 13.74 -16.49 13.50
N LEU A 144 14.44 -15.52 14.11
CA LEU A 144 14.74 -14.24 13.45
C LEU A 144 15.71 -14.43 12.28
N ASP A 145 16.69 -15.30 12.41
CA ASP A 145 17.65 -15.62 11.35
C ASP A 145 16.96 -16.35 10.19
N GLN A 146 16.00 -17.25 10.48
CA GLN A 146 15.19 -17.96 9.48
C GLN A 146 14.36 -16.98 8.62
N VAL A 147 13.84 -15.90 9.22
CA VAL A 147 13.14 -14.83 8.50
C VAL A 147 14.07 -13.71 8.04
N GLN A 148 15.39 -13.92 8.11
CA GLN A 148 16.45 -13.03 7.61
C GLN A 148 16.45 -11.63 8.24
N ILE A 149 16.21 -11.56 9.54
CA ILE A 149 16.44 -10.35 10.33
C ILE A 149 17.89 -10.35 10.80
N SER A 150 18.68 -9.40 10.28
CA SER A 150 20.08 -9.20 10.68
C SER A 150 20.19 -8.72 12.13
N ASP A 151 21.34 -9.06 12.79
CA ASP A 151 21.61 -8.67 14.18
C ASP A 151 20.50 -9.12 15.15
N SER A 152 20.07 -10.39 15.01
CA SER A 152 18.96 -10.99 15.75
C SER A 152 19.10 -10.78 17.26
N SER A 153 20.34 -10.83 17.81
CA SER A 153 20.62 -10.60 19.24
C SER A 153 20.19 -9.22 19.73
N ARG A 154 20.44 -8.18 18.94
CA ARG A 154 20.03 -6.80 19.23
C ARG A 154 18.54 -6.63 19.00
N ARG A 155 18.01 -7.19 17.92
CA ARG A 155 16.59 -7.07 17.54
C ARG A 155 15.65 -7.67 18.57
N LEU A 156 16.05 -8.76 19.26
CA LEU A 156 15.28 -9.33 20.37
C LEU A 156 15.03 -8.34 21.52
N LEU A 157 15.92 -7.37 21.71
CA LEU A 157 15.82 -6.35 22.78
C LEU A 157 15.00 -5.13 22.38
N GLN A 158 14.69 -4.97 21.10
CA GLN A 158 13.95 -3.83 20.56
C GLN A 158 12.44 -4.00 20.71
N TYR A 159 11.75 -2.87 20.71
CA TYR A 159 10.30 -2.81 20.65
C TYR A 159 9.82 -2.73 19.20
N PRO A 160 8.58 -3.14 18.90
CA PRO A 160 8.05 -3.11 17.54
C PRO A 160 8.16 -1.75 16.84
N TYR A 161 7.97 -0.64 17.55
CA TYR A 161 8.05 0.71 16.99
C TYR A 161 9.46 1.13 16.54
N GLU A 162 10.51 0.42 17.00
CA GLU A 162 11.90 0.65 16.58
C GLU A 162 12.26 -0.10 15.28
N LEU A 163 11.35 -0.93 14.76
CA LEU A 163 11.54 -1.73 13.55
C LEU A 163 10.85 -1.10 12.34
N SER A 164 11.41 -1.32 11.14
CA SER A 164 10.72 -0.99 9.87
C SER A 164 9.45 -1.82 9.67
N GLY A 165 8.57 -1.41 8.75
CA GLY A 165 7.36 -2.16 8.40
C GLY A 165 7.68 -3.61 7.98
N GLY A 166 8.64 -3.78 7.09
CA GLY A 166 9.08 -5.09 6.62
C GLY A 166 9.70 -5.95 7.73
N MET A 167 10.48 -5.35 8.65
CA MET A 167 11.01 -6.09 9.81
C MET A 167 9.88 -6.56 10.73
N ARG A 168 8.87 -5.73 11.01
CA ARG A 168 7.71 -6.13 11.83
C ARG A 168 6.97 -7.30 11.18
N GLN A 169 6.80 -7.24 9.86
CA GLN A 169 6.18 -8.32 9.10
C GLN A 169 6.99 -9.63 9.22
N ARG A 170 8.31 -9.56 9.09
CA ARG A 170 9.21 -10.71 9.28
C ARG A 170 9.13 -11.27 10.71
N VAL A 171 9.01 -10.42 11.73
CA VAL A 171 8.78 -10.87 13.13
C VAL A 171 7.46 -11.60 13.25
N MET A 172 6.38 -11.11 12.64
CA MET A 172 5.08 -11.81 12.66
C MET A 172 5.14 -13.17 11.95
N ILE A 173 5.84 -13.25 10.83
CA ILE A 173 6.09 -14.52 10.14
C ILE A 173 6.85 -15.48 11.06
N ALA A 174 7.91 -15.01 11.73
CA ALA A 174 8.67 -15.82 12.70
C ALA A 174 7.78 -16.33 13.85
N MET A 175 6.88 -15.49 14.37
CA MET A 175 5.92 -15.91 15.42
C MET A 175 4.91 -16.94 14.90
N ALA A 176 4.37 -16.75 13.69
CA ALA A 176 3.42 -17.69 13.09
C ALA A 176 4.06 -19.07 12.82
N LEU A 177 5.36 -19.11 12.56
CA LEU A 177 6.13 -20.33 12.28
C LEU A 177 6.80 -20.94 13.51
N ALA A 178 6.72 -20.30 14.68
CA ALA A 178 7.42 -20.72 15.89
C ALA A 178 7.15 -22.18 16.27
N GLN A 179 5.93 -22.66 16.05
CA GLN A 179 5.47 -24.01 16.38
C GLN A 179 5.43 -24.97 15.17
N LYS A 180 6.00 -24.57 14.01
CA LYS A 180 6.05 -25.36 12.77
C LYS A 180 4.66 -25.85 12.32
N PRO A 181 3.71 -24.95 12.01
CA PRO A 181 2.35 -25.33 11.62
C PRO A 181 2.34 -26.07 10.28
N GLU A 182 1.29 -26.89 10.06
CA GLU A 182 1.01 -27.55 8.80
C GLU A 182 0.39 -26.59 7.76
N ILE A 183 -0.38 -25.60 8.24
CA ILE A 183 -1.03 -24.57 7.43
C ILE A 183 -0.58 -23.20 7.92
N LEU A 184 -0.17 -22.33 7.01
CA LEU A 184 0.05 -20.91 7.25
C LEU A 184 -1.06 -20.11 6.57
N ILE A 185 -1.87 -19.41 7.35
CA ILE A 185 -2.82 -18.42 6.86
C ILE A 185 -2.11 -17.07 6.83
N ALA A 186 -2.09 -16.42 5.68
CA ALA A 186 -1.54 -15.09 5.50
C ALA A 186 -2.64 -14.14 5.02
N ASP A 187 -3.18 -13.33 5.94
CA ASP A 187 -4.25 -12.38 5.65
C ASP A 187 -3.64 -11.05 5.23
N GLU A 188 -3.61 -10.79 3.93
CA GLU A 188 -3.02 -9.60 3.30
C GLU A 188 -1.60 -9.28 3.84
N PRO A 189 -0.65 -10.22 3.77
CA PRO A 189 0.64 -10.11 4.47
C PRO A 189 1.55 -9.01 3.93
N THR A 190 1.20 -8.39 2.83
CA THR A 190 2.00 -7.36 2.15
C THR A 190 1.29 -6.02 2.04
N THR A 191 0.08 -5.88 2.58
CA THR A 191 -0.65 -4.61 2.60
C THR A 191 0.14 -3.53 3.34
N ALA A 192 0.19 -2.33 2.78
CA ALA A 192 0.96 -1.17 3.26
C ALA A 192 2.50 -1.35 3.24
N LEU A 193 3.03 -2.34 2.51
CA LEU A 193 4.45 -2.47 2.21
C LEU A 193 4.74 -1.93 0.80
N ASP A 194 5.95 -1.39 0.61
CA ASP A 194 6.42 -1.07 -0.74
C ASP A 194 6.71 -2.32 -1.56
N VAL A 195 6.73 -2.19 -2.88
CA VAL A 195 6.85 -3.32 -3.82
C VAL A 195 8.10 -4.16 -3.61
N THR A 196 9.21 -3.55 -3.18
CA THR A 196 10.48 -4.27 -2.94
C THR A 196 10.37 -5.16 -1.69
N VAL A 197 9.84 -4.61 -0.59
CA VAL A 197 9.61 -5.37 0.65
C VAL A 197 8.52 -6.41 0.44
N GLN A 198 7.45 -6.10 -0.31
CA GLN A 198 6.41 -7.05 -0.70
C GLN A 198 7.02 -8.27 -1.41
N SER A 199 7.81 -8.05 -2.46
CA SER A 199 8.49 -9.12 -3.20
C SER A 199 9.36 -10.00 -2.28
N GLN A 200 10.12 -9.37 -1.36
CA GLN A 200 10.94 -10.10 -0.38
C GLN A 200 10.10 -10.95 0.59
N ILE A 201 8.96 -10.44 1.07
CA ILE A 201 8.07 -11.18 1.98
C ILE A 201 7.42 -12.37 1.26
N LEU A 202 6.96 -12.20 0.02
CA LEU A 202 6.37 -13.28 -0.76
C LEU A 202 7.40 -14.38 -1.07
N ALA A 203 8.61 -13.99 -1.47
CA ALA A 203 9.71 -14.92 -1.70
C ALA A 203 10.13 -15.64 -0.41
N LEU A 204 10.11 -14.96 0.75
CA LEU A 204 10.35 -15.56 2.06
C LEU A 204 9.29 -16.62 2.40
N ILE A 205 8.00 -16.30 2.24
CA ILE A 205 6.89 -17.23 2.49
C ILE A 205 7.06 -18.48 1.61
N ARG A 206 7.36 -18.31 0.33
CA ARG A 206 7.59 -19.43 -0.60
C ARG A 206 8.78 -20.29 -0.21
N LYS A 207 9.91 -19.67 0.17
CA LYS A 207 11.08 -20.38 0.67
C LYS A 207 10.73 -21.22 1.90
N LEU A 208 10.05 -20.64 2.88
CA LEU A 208 9.64 -21.31 4.10
C LEU A 208 8.63 -22.43 3.85
N GLN A 209 7.73 -22.25 2.87
CA GLN A 209 6.82 -23.30 2.40
C GLN A 209 7.60 -24.50 1.85
N ALA A 210 8.55 -24.26 0.96
CA ALA A 210 9.36 -25.33 0.35
C ALA A 210 10.25 -26.07 1.37
N GLU A 211 10.87 -25.33 2.30
CA GLU A 211 11.77 -25.90 3.30
C GLU A 211 11.04 -26.68 4.39
N ASN A 212 9.83 -26.30 4.77
CA ASN A 212 9.09 -26.90 5.88
C ASN A 212 7.89 -27.74 5.44
N GLY A 213 7.57 -27.80 4.14
CA GLY A 213 6.41 -28.52 3.60
C GLY A 213 5.05 -27.95 4.04
N ILE A 214 4.98 -26.64 4.31
CA ILE A 214 3.79 -25.96 4.82
C ILE A 214 2.82 -25.70 3.66
N SER A 215 1.51 -25.85 3.89
CA SER A 215 0.47 -25.39 2.96
C SER A 215 0.10 -23.94 3.30
N VAL A 216 -0.24 -23.13 2.29
CA VAL A 216 -0.51 -21.71 2.49
C VAL A 216 -1.93 -21.37 2.06
N ILE A 217 -2.67 -20.64 2.92
CA ILE A 217 -3.88 -19.92 2.52
C ILE A 217 -3.50 -18.43 2.48
N LEU A 218 -3.39 -17.88 1.29
CA LEU A 218 -3.02 -16.48 1.08
C LEU A 218 -4.26 -15.66 0.73
N ILE A 219 -4.56 -14.65 1.52
CA ILE A 219 -5.59 -13.67 1.21
C ILE A 219 -4.94 -12.44 0.62
N THR A 220 -5.42 -11.98 -0.53
CA THR A 220 -4.99 -10.74 -1.16
C THR A 220 -6.05 -10.20 -2.12
N HIS A 221 -5.99 -8.91 -2.38
CA HIS A 221 -6.74 -8.25 -3.45
C HIS A 221 -5.83 -7.96 -4.67
N ASP A 222 -4.52 -8.20 -4.56
CA ASP A 222 -3.53 -7.99 -5.63
C ASP A 222 -3.43 -9.22 -6.52
N MET A 223 -3.95 -9.12 -7.76
CA MET A 223 -3.95 -10.23 -8.73
C MET A 223 -2.54 -10.55 -9.25
N GLY A 224 -1.59 -9.62 -9.19
CA GLY A 224 -0.18 -9.89 -9.47
C GLY A 224 0.42 -10.85 -8.43
N VAL A 225 0.10 -10.63 -7.16
CA VAL A 225 0.48 -11.53 -6.05
C VAL A 225 -0.19 -12.89 -6.21
N VAL A 226 -1.48 -12.93 -6.62
CA VAL A 226 -2.18 -14.19 -6.90
C VAL A 226 -1.48 -14.97 -8.01
N ALA A 227 -1.17 -14.32 -9.13
CA ALA A 227 -0.48 -14.96 -10.27
C ALA A 227 0.89 -15.53 -9.87
N GLU A 228 1.62 -14.80 -9.02
CA GLU A 228 2.94 -15.21 -8.57
C GLU A 228 2.90 -16.35 -7.54
N MET A 229 1.95 -16.35 -6.60
CA MET A 229 1.97 -17.23 -5.43
C MET A 229 1.06 -18.47 -5.54
N ALA A 230 -0.10 -18.34 -6.21
CA ALA A 230 -1.14 -19.34 -6.15
C ALA A 230 -0.85 -20.60 -6.99
N ASP A 231 -1.26 -21.76 -6.48
CA ASP A 231 -1.49 -22.96 -7.26
C ASP A 231 -2.99 -23.05 -7.64
N HIS A 232 -3.86 -22.74 -6.67
CA HIS A 232 -5.31 -22.60 -6.88
C HIS A 232 -5.79 -21.23 -6.40
N VAL A 233 -6.81 -20.74 -7.06
CA VAL A 233 -7.47 -19.45 -6.75
C VAL A 233 -8.93 -19.68 -6.43
N LEU A 234 -9.42 -19.02 -5.38
CA LEU A 234 -10.82 -18.89 -5.04
C LEU A 234 -11.17 -17.41 -5.07
N VAL A 235 -12.03 -17.00 -6.00
CA VAL A 235 -12.48 -15.62 -6.14
C VAL A 235 -13.77 -15.40 -5.36
N MET A 236 -13.78 -14.39 -4.50
CA MET A 236 -14.94 -14.04 -3.67
C MET A 236 -15.51 -12.69 -4.05
N ASN A 237 -16.84 -12.62 -4.12
CA ASN A 237 -17.58 -11.37 -4.29
C ASN A 237 -18.78 -11.34 -3.35
N LYS A 238 -18.93 -10.28 -2.54
CA LYS A 238 -20.08 -10.05 -1.62
C LYS A 238 -20.45 -11.27 -0.76
N GLY A 239 -19.43 -11.94 -0.22
CA GLY A 239 -19.60 -13.10 0.66
C GLY A 239 -19.76 -14.44 -0.05
N ARG A 240 -19.78 -14.47 -1.36
CA ARG A 240 -19.96 -15.68 -2.18
C ARG A 240 -18.71 -16.05 -2.95
N GLN A 241 -18.49 -17.32 -3.13
CA GLN A 241 -17.56 -17.83 -4.10
C GLN A 241 -18.16 -17.64 -5.50
N VAL A 242 -17.45 -16.98 -6.40
CA VAL A 242 -17.88 -16.75 -7.77
C VAL A 242 -17.11 -17.62 -8.77
N GLU A 243 -15.83 -17.88 -8.47
CA GLU A 243 -15.01 -18.75 -9.31
C GLU A 243 -13.94 -19.45 -8.47
N GLN A 244 -13.53 -20.66 -8.88
CA GLN A 244 -12.43 -21.41 -8.29
C GLN A 244 -11.78 -22.32 -9.34
N GLY A 245 -10.46 -22.44 -9.30
CA GLY A 245 -9.71 -23.33 -10.17
C GLY A 245 -8.20 -23.16 -10.05
N PRO A 246 -7.44 -23.92 -10.85
CA PRO A 246 -6.00 -23.68 -11.03
C PRO A 246 -5.77 -22.22 -11.47
N VAL A 247 -4.69 -21.60 -10.98
CA VAL A 247 -4.43 -20.18 -11.26
C VAL A 247 -4.40 -19.87 -12.75
N ARG A 248 -3.81 -20.73 -13.58
CA ARG A 248 -3.74 -20.55 -15.03
C ARG A 248 -5.13 -20.51 -15.68
N ASP A 249 -6.01 -21.43 -15.25
CA ASP A 249 -7.36 -21.51 -15.83
C ASP A 249 -8.19 -20.25 -15.51
N VAL A 250 -8.12 -19.79 -14.25
CA VAL A 250 -8.84 -18.57 -13.81
C VAL A 250 -8.31 -17.32 -14.49
N PHE A 251 -7.00 -17.23 -14.77
CA PHE A 251 -6.40 -16.06 -15.42
C PHE A 251 -6.61 -16.03 -16.93
N HIS A 252 -6.49 -17.19 -17.62
CA HIS A 252 -6.61 -17.24 -19.09
C HIS A 252 -8.04 -17.43 -19.57
N HIS A 253 -8.86 -18.13 -18.78
CA HIS A 253 -10.22 -18.51 -19.16
C HIS A 253 -11.23 -18.21 -18.03
N PRO A 254 -11.28 -16.95 -17.52
CA PRO A 254 -12.21 -16.58 -16.46
C PRO A 254 -13.66 -16.74 -16.96
N ARG A 255 -14.47 -17.46 -16.17
CA ARG A 255 -15.86 -17.79 -16.55
C ARG A 255 -16.85 -16.80 -15.97
N ASP A 256 -16.59 -16.33 -14.75
CA ASP A 256 -17.47 -15.39 -14.07
C ASP A 256 -17.20 -13.94 -14.52
N GLU A 257 -18.26 -13.18 -14.77
CA GLU A 257 -18.18 -11.78 -15.23
C GLU A 257 -17.44 -10.88 -14.23
N TYR A 258 -17.56 -11.14 -12.93
CA TYR A 258 -16.84 -10.38 -11.91
C TYR A 258 -15.33 -10.66 -11.98
N THR A 259 -14.94 -11.94 -12.16
CA THR A 259 -13.52 -12.31 -12.32
C THR A 259 -12.93 -11.65 -13.57
N GLN A 260 -13.67 -11.65 -14.69
CA GLN A 260 -13.24 -10.96 -15.92
C GLN A 260 -13.01 -9.47 -15.68
N ARG A 261 -13.97 -8.79 -15.03
CA ARG A 261 -13.83 -7.37 -14.68
C ARG A 261 -12.67 -7.10 -13.71
N LEU A 262 -12.50 -7.96 -12.70
CA LEU A 262 -11.41 -7.85 -11.74
C LEU A 262 -10.04 -7.94 -12.43
N LEU A 263 -9.86 -8.93 -13.32
CA LEU A 263 -8.61 -9.11 -14.07
C LEU A 263 -8.36 -7.99 -15.10
N ALA A 264 -9.43 -7.48 -15.73
CA ALA A 264 -9.33 -6.37 -16.68
C ALA A 264 -9.00 -5.02 -16.00
N ALA A 265 -9.33 -4.86 -14.71
CA ALA A 265 -9.06 -3.64 -13.96
C ALA A 265 -7.61 -3.57 -13.42
N VAL A 266 -6.87 -4.70 -13.41
CA VAL A 266 -5.49 -4.74 -12.90
C VAL A 266 -4.56 -3.94 -13.82
N PRO A 267 -3.89 -2.90 -13.32
CA PRO A 267 -2.86 -2.21 -14.08
C PRO A 267 -1.71 -3.17 -14.42
N ARG A 268 -1.31 -3.22 -15.67
CA ARG A 268 -0.20 -4.08 -16.13
C ARG A 268 1.00 -3.23 -16.47
N LEU A 269 2.13 -3.52 -15.84
CA LEU A 269 3.39 -2.90 -16.21
C LEU A 269 3.76 -3.28 -17.64
N GLY A 270 4.12 -2.29 -18.48
CA GLY A 270 4.40 -2.45 -19.90
C GLY A 270 3.19 -2.29 -20.83
N GLU A 271 1.99 -2.01 -20.27
CA GLU A 271 0.77 -1.76 -21.09
C GLU A 271 0.92 -0.52 -21.98
N MET A 272 1.71 0.45 -21.52
CA MET A 272 1.92 1.74 -22.20
C MET A 272 3.19 1.79 -23.06
N THR A 273 3.86 0.66 -23.31
CA THR A 273 5.10 0.60 -24.09
C THR A 273 4.95 1.28 -25.47
N GLY A 274 5.93 2.10 -25.84
CA GLY A 274 5.95 2.84 -27.10
C GLY A 274 5.16 4.16 -27.11
N THR A 275 4.67 4.64 -25.97
CA THR A 275 4.01 5.96 -25.88
C THR A 275 4.51 6.76 -24.67
N ASP A 276 4.65 8.07 -24.79
CA ASP A 276 4.99 9.00 -23.70
C ASP A 276 3.78 9.75 -23.13
N LYS A 277 2.57 9.34 -23.52
CA LYS A 277 1.34 10.01 -23.07
C LYS A 277 0.61 9.14 -22.04
N PRO A 278 -0.07 9.74 -21.06
CA PRO A 278 -0.98 9.03 -20.17
C PRO A 278 -2.07 8.27 -20.93
N LYS A 279 -2.62 7.22 -20.33
CA LYS A 279 -3.60 6.30 -20.95
C LYS A 279 -4.81 7.02 -21.56
N ARG A 280 -5.28 8.10 -20.96
CA ARG A 280 -6.41 8.91 -21.39
C ARG A 280 -6.02 10.30 -21.88
N ALA A 281 -4.80 10.48 -22.37
CA ALA A 281 -4.44 11.74 -23.00
C ALA A 281 -5.36 12.06 -24.18
N PRO A 282 -5.78 13.32 -24.37
CA PRO A 282 -6.60 13.69 -25.51
C PRO A 282 -5.86 13.39 -26.81
N ALA A 283 -6.60 12.92 -27.82
CA ALA A 283 -6.07 12.85 -29.18
C ALA A 283 -5.60 14.26 -29.55
N GLU A 284 -4.41 14.36 -30.21
CA GLU A 284 -3.75 15.64 -30.48
C GLU A 284 -4.75 16.68 -31.03
N PRO A 285 -4.74 17.90 -30.51
CA PRO A 285 -5.36 19.02 -31.20
C PRO A 285 -4.63 19.12 -32.55
N LYS A 286 -5.40 19.16 -33.66
CA LYS A 286 -4.86 19.41 -35.00
C LYS A 286 -3.90 20.58 -34.90
N ALA A 287 -2.70 20.41 -35.44
CA ALA A 287 -1.58 21.33 -35.35
C ALA A 287 -1.94 22.73 -35.88
N GLU A 288 -2.47 23.56 -35.01
CA GLU A 288 -2.51 25.02 -35.17
C GLU A 288 -2.13 25.61 -33.80
N SER A 289 -0.91 26.20 -33.78
CA SER A 289 -0.25 26.84 -32.64
C SER A 289 0.17 25.91 -31.48
N ALA A 290 1.38 25.37 -31.56
CA ALA A 290 2.12 25.03 -30.36
C ALA A 290 2.26 26.30 -29.51
N PRO A 291 1.70 26.37 -28.29
CA PRO A 291 2.00 27.51 -27.42
C PRO A 291 3.49 27.50 -27.15
N ALA A 292 4.08 28.71 -27.17
CA ALA A 292 5.48 28.94 -26.72
C ALA A 292 5.71 28.21 -25.38
N PRO A 293 6.94 27.77 -25.05
CA PRO A 293 7.22 27.04 -23.82
C PRO A 293 6.69 27.84 -22.63
N SER A 294 5.51 27.43 -22.12
CA SER A 294 4.88 28.07 -20.98
C SER A 294 5.77 27.81 -19.78
N SER A 295 6.04 28.85 -18.97
CA SER A 295 6.76 28.71 -17.70
C SER A 295 6.15 27.58 -16.87
N PRO A 296 6.96 26.75 -16.20
CA PRO A 296 6.46 25.66 -15.38
C PRO A 296 5.52 26.18 -14.28
N ILE A 297 4.55 25.38 -13.89
CA ILE A 297 3.65 25.72 -12.77
C ILE A 297 4.34 25.59 -11.43
N LEU A 298 5.30 24.66 -11.32
CA LEU A 298 6.11 24.42 -10.13
C LEU A 298 7.59 24.37 -10.51
N GLU A 299 8.41 25.09 -9.78
CA GLU A 299 9.86 25.02 -9.83
C GLU A 299 10.38 24.78 -8.40
N VAL A 300 11.21 23.79 -8.24
CA VAL A 300 11.85 23.42 -6.97
C VAL A 300 13.35 23.38 -7.16
N GLU A 301 14.06 24.19 -6.36
CA GLU A 301 15.50 24.32 -6.42
C GLU A 301 16.10 23.99 -5.03
N ASN A 302 16.96 22.97 -5.00
CA ASN A 302 17.73 22.55 -3.83
C ASN A 302 16.87 22.39 -2.56
N LEU A 303 15.75 21.67 -2.70
CA LEU A 303 14.84 21.42 -1.57
C LEU A 303 15.50 20.49 -0.56
N VAL A 304 15.60 20.95 0.68
CA VAL A 304 16.09 20.18 1.83
C VAL A 304 15.05 20.19 2.94
N VAL A 305 14.72 19.00 3.45
CA VAL A 305 13.80 18.83 4.59
C VAL A 305 14.46 17.94 5.63
N ARG A 306 14.64 18.46 6.83
CA ARG A 306 15.28 17.76 7.94
C ARG A 306 14.48 17.94 9.22
N PHE A 307 14.45 16.88 10.06
CA PHE A 307 13.77 16.91 11.35
C PHE A 307 14.73 16.56 12.46
N ASP A 308 14.85 17.41 13.48
CA ASP A 308 15.69 17.16 14.64
C ASP A 308 15.00 16.20 15.62
N ILE A 309 15.69 15.12 15.98
CA ILE A 309 15.30 14.22 17.06
C ILE A 309 15.91 14.78 18.33
N LYS A 310 15.05 15.21 19.25
CA LYS A 310 15.45 15.78 20.54
C LYS A 310 15.58 14.70 21.59
N GLY A 311 16.56 14.85 22.50
CA GLY A 311 16.81 13.92 23.57
C GLY A 311 17.28 14.58 24.86
N GLY A 312 17.30 13.79 25.95
CA GLY A 312 17.67 14.25 27.27
C GLY A 312 16.67 15.22 27.89
N ILE A 313 16.93 15.62 29.15
CA ILE A 313 16.07 16.51 29.95
C ILE A 313 15.94 17.89 29.29
N LEU A 314 17.00 18.36 28.61
CA LEU A 314 17.05 19.68 27.97
C LEU A 314 16.46 19.71 26.55
N GLN A 315 15.89 18.60 26.06
CA GLN A 315 15.27 18.51 24.72
C GLN A 315 16.18 19.05 23.59
N ARG A 316 17.50 18.81 23.69
CA ARG A 316 18.45 19.22 22.65
C ARG A 316 18.45 18.22 21.50
N PRO A 317 18.70 18.67 20.25
CA PRO A 317 18.90 17.78 19.12
C PRO A 317 20.04 16.78 19.41
N VAL A 318 19.76 15.48 19.24
CA VAL A 318 20.76 14.41 19.42
C VAL A 318 21.02 13.66 18.10
N ARG A 319 20.03 13.64 17.22
CA ARG A 319 20.10 13.08 15.86
C ARG A 319 19.23 13.89 14.94
N ARG A 320 19.35 13.63 13.64
CA ARG A 320 18.57 14.31 12.61
C ARG A 320 18.07 13.32 11.57
N VAL A 321 16.78 13.44 11.20
CA VAL A 321 16.20 12.73 10.07
C VAL A 321 16.47 13.56 8.82
N HIS A 322 17.17 13.00 7.86
CA HIS A 322 17.42 13.56 6.54
C HIS A 322 16.34 13.04 5.57
N ALA A 323 15.20 13.72 5.54
CA ALA A 323 14.03 13.25 4.78
C ALA A 323 14.11 13.61 3.29
N VAL A 324 14.62 14.81 2.96
CA VAL A 324 14.87 15.26 1.58
C VAL A 324 16.18 16.03 1.56
N GLU A 325 17.04 15.72 0.59
CA GLU A 325 18.40 16.23 0.50
C GLU A 325 18.72 16.74 -0.91
N GLY A 326 18.46 18.04 -1.14
CA GLY A 326 18.91 18.75 -2.34
C GLY A 326 18.22 18.28 -3.63
N VAL A 327 16.89 18.17 -3.66
CA VAL A 327 16.17 17.78 -4.87
C VAL A 327 15.82 19.00 -5.74
N PHE A 328 15.86 18.77 -7.07
CA PHE A 328 15.57 19.77 -8.10
C PHE A 328 14.58 19.18 -9.09
N PHE A 329 13.47 19.86 -9.35
CA PHE A 329 12.50 19.44 -10.37
C PHE A 329 11.54 20.55 -10.76
N THR A 330 10.90 20.36 -11.91
CA THR A 330 9.84 21.23 -12.41
C THR A 330 8.62 20.42 -12.79
N VAL A 331 7.44 21.02 -12.66
CA VAL A 331 6.18 20.48 -13.22
C VAL A 331 5.66 21.49 -14.23
N ASN A 332 5.41 21.05 -15.45
CA ASN A 332 4.85 21.90 -16.49
C ASN A 332 3.32 22.01 -16.34
N ARG A 333 2.72 22.99 -17.03
CA ARG A 333 1.26 23.16 -17.01
C ARG A 333 0.58 22.01 -17.74
N GLY A 334 -0.46 21.43 -17.11
CA GLY A 334 -1.17 20.28 -17.64
C GLY A 334 -0.38 18.96 -17.59
N GLU A 335 0.82 18.97 -16.99
CA GLU A 335 1.66 17.78 -16.84
C GLU A 335 1.33 17.00 -15.56
N THR A 336 1.49 15.68 -15.63
CA THR A 336 1.62 14.82 -14.46
C THR A 336 3.08 14.40 -14.32
N LEU A 337 3.76 14.93 -13.29
CA LEU A 337 5.04 14.41 -12.82
C LEU A 337 4.77 13.41 -11.70
N SER A 338 5.19 12.17 -11.89
CA SER A 338 5.09 11.17 -10.83
C SER A 338 6.37 11.06 -10.02
N LEU A 339 6.23 11.01 -8.70
CA LEU A 339 7.31 10.81 -7.76
C LEU A 339 7.20 9.40 -7.16
N VAL A 340 8.16 8.54 -7.48
CA VAL A 340 8.15 7.11 -7.12
C VAL A 340 9.35 6.72 -6.27
N GLY A 341 9.25 5.58 -5.58
CA GLY A 341 10.30 5.03 -4.72
C GLY A 341 9.72 4.30 -3.51
N GLU A 342 10.56 3.67 -2.72
CA GLU A 342 10.16 2.92 -1.53
C GLU A 342 9.56 3.80 -0.43
N SER A 343 8.82 3.18 0.50
CA SER A 343 8.26 3.89 1.65
C SER A 343 9.36 4.49 2.52
N GLY A 344 9.16 5.74 2.97
CA GLY A 344 10.16 6.44 3.78
C GLY A 344 11.30 7.10 3.00
N CYS A 345 11.36 7.01 1.65
CA CYS A 345 12.40 7.67 0.86
C CYS A 345 12.22 9.21 0.73
N GLY A 346 11.11 9.79 1.22
CA GLY A 346 10.93 11.25 1.27
C GLY A 346 9.81 11.82 0.38
N LYS A 347 9.08 11.03 -0.41
CA LYS A 347 8.05 11.48 -1.36
C LYS A 347 6.96 12.35 -0.74
N SER A 348 6.26 11.83 0.26
CA SER A 348 5.19 12.58 0.96
C SER A 348 5.74 13.80 1.70
N THR A 349 7.00 13.74 2.17
CA THR A 349 7.67 14.89 2.79
C THR A 349 7.92 16.00 1.77
N THR A 350 8.33 15.64 0.54
CA THR A 350 8.46 16.57 -0.58
C THR A 350 7.12 17.25 -0.87
N GLY A 351 6.03 16.48 -1.03
CA GLY A 351 4.69 17.03 -1.22
C GLY A 351 4.24 17.99 -0.11
N LYS A 352 4.47 17.61 1.15
CA LYS A 352 4.13 18.47 2.32
C LYS A 352 4.95 19.77 2.36
N ALA A 353 6.21 19.75 1.91
CA ALA A 353 7.06 20.93 1.85
C ALA A 353 6.51 21.96 0.86
N LEU A 354 5.97 21.53 -0.29
CA LEU A 354 5.36 22.44 -1.29
C LEU A 354 4.19 23.26 -0.72
N LEU A 355 3.44 22.67 0.22
CA LEU A 355 2.32 23.34 0.91
C LEU A 355 2.74 24.03 2.21
N ASN A 356 4.05 24.11 2.48
CA ASN A 356 4.59 24.70 3.72
C ASN A 356 4.03 24.03 5.01
N LEU A 357 3.75 22.73 4.94
CA LEU A 357 3.27 21.93 6.09
C LEU A 357 4.42 21.40 6.97
N VAL A 358 5.64 21.41 6.47
CA VAL A 358 6.86 21.02 7.17
C VAL A 358 7.95 22.06 6.97
N PRO A 359 8.92 22.21 7.90
CA PRO A 359 10.06 23.10 7.70
C PRO A 359 10.93 22.63 6.54
N TRP A 360 11.34 23.57 5.69
CA TRP A 360 12.19 23.28 4.53
C TRP A 360 13.16 24.43 4.25
N SER A 361 14.16 24.15 3.42
CA SER A 361 15.07 25.15 2.86
C SER A 361 15.31 24.88 1.38
N GLY A 362 15.80 25.87 0.65
CA GLY A 362 15.91 25.90 -0.80
C GLY A 362 15.07 27.01 -1.40
N ASP A 363 14.56 26.82 -2.62
CA ASP A 363 13.55 27.71 -3.24
C ASP A 363 12.43 26.87 -3.85
N ILE A 364 11.19 27.29 -3.62
CA ILE A 364 9.96 26.71 -4.20
C ILE A 364 9.19 27.85 -4.83
N ARG A 365 8.95 27.75 -6.14
CA ARG A 365 8.15 28.71 -6.89
C ARG A 365 6.90 28.05 -7.43
N ILE A 366 5.75 28.66 -7.18
CA ILE A 366 4.45 28.22 -7.68
C ILE A 366 3.89 29.34 -8.55
N ASP A 367 3.63 29.04 -9.82
CA ASP A 367 3.20 30.01 -10.82
C ASP A 367 4.16 31.22 -10.88
N GLY A 368 5.47 30.96 -10.87
CA GLY A 368 6.55 31.93 -10.88
C GLY A 368 6.77 32.72 -9.57
N LYS A 369 5.96 32.46 -8.52
CA LYS A 369 6.05 33.16 -7.22
C LYS A 369 6.83 32.31 -6.22
N SER A 370 7.94 32.84 -5.68
CA SER A 370 8.66 32.15 -4.60
C SER A 370 7.83 32.10 -3.32
N THR A 371 7.82 30.94 -2.68
CA THR A 371 7.15 30.72 -1.38
C THR A 371 8.09 30.89 -0.20
N LYS A 372 9.37 31.14 -0.46
CA LYS A 372 10.41 31.26 0.56
C LYS A 372 10.13 32.40 1.53
N GLY A 373 10.10 32.08 2.80
CA GLY A 373 9.90 33.10 3.87
C GLY A 373 8.51 33.73 3.93
N LEU A 374 7.53 33.23 3.17
CA LEU A 374 6.17 33.75 3.27
C LEU A 374 5.55 33.43 4.63
N SER A 375 4.91 34.45 5.22
CA SER A 375 4.08 34.23 6.40
C SER A 375 2.85 33.38 6.06
N ARG A 376 2.21 32.81 7.08
CA ARG A 376 0.99 32.00 6.91
C ARG A 376 -0.11 32.77 6.15
N THR A 377 -0.23 34.08 6.39
CA THR A 377 -1.22 34.92 5.69
C THR A 377 -0.84 35.15 4.23
N ALA A 378 0.45 35.39 3.94
CA ALA A 378 0.95 35.59 2.59
C ALA A 378 0.93 34.31 1.75
N MET A 379 0.98 33.14 2.40
CA MET A 379 0.85 31.84 1.74
C MET A 379 -0.59 31.52 1.28
N ARG A 380 -1.61 32.13 1.86
CA ARG A 380 -3.03 31.87 1.54
C ARG A 380 -3.38 31.93 0.04
N PRO A 381 -2.99 32.99 -0.71
CA PRO A 381 -3.26 33.05 -2.15
C PRO A 381 -2.54 31.91 -2.93
N VAL A 382 -1.33 31.54 -2.51
CA VAL A 382 -0.57 30.45 -3.13
C VAL A 382 -1.27 29.11 -2.90
N LEU A 383 -1.77 28.87 -1.67
CA LEU A 383 -2.52 27.65 -1.32
C LEU A 383 -3.84 27.50 -2.09
N ARG A 384 -4.36 28.59 -2.70
CA ARG A 384 -5.49 28.48 -3.62
C ARG A 384 -5.07 27.82 -4.94
N ASP A 385 -3.86 28.13 -5.43
CA ASP A 385 -3.34 27.61 -6.69
C ASP A 385 -2.78 26.18 -6.56
N ILE A 386 -2.40 25.75 -5.33
CA ILE A 386 -1.92 24.39 -5.03
C ILE A 386 -2.78 23.74 -3.95
N GLN A 387 -3.25 22.52 -4.20
CA GLN A 387 -4.03 21.73 -3.26
C GLN A 387 -3.41 20.34 -3.08
N MET A 388 -3.79 19.65 -1.99
CA MET A 388 -3.28 18.30 -1.70
C MET A 388 -4.43 17.33 -1.45
N ILE A 389 -4.30 16.14 -2.07
CA ILE A 389 -5.08 14.95 -1.73
C ILE A 389 -4.17 14.09 -0.87
N PHE A 390 -4.52 13.91 0.40
CA PHE A 390 -3.71 13.18 1.37
C PHE A 390 -3.87 11.66 1.24
N GLN A 391 -2.87 10.93 1.69
CA GLN A 391 -2.77 9.46 1.67
C GLN A 391 -3.94 8.77 2.38
N ASP A 392 -4.35 9.27 3.53
CA ASP A 392 -5.44 8.70 4.33
C ASP A 392 -6.72 9.55 4.23
N PRO A 393 -7.74 9.08 3.49
CA PRO A 393 -9.00 9.79 3.38
C PRO A 393 -9.79 9.83 4.70
N TYR A 394 -9.56 8.88 5.63
CA TYR A 394 -10.19 8.90 6.96
C TYR A 394 -9.64 10.02 7.83
N ALA A 395 -8.33 10.17 7.89
CA ALA A 395 -7.70 11.23 8.67
C ALA A 395 -7.89 12.62 8.05
N SER A 396 -8.20 12.69 6.74
CA SER A 396 -8.34 13.96 6.01
C SER A 396 -9.71 14.62 6.15
N LEU A 397 -10.73 13.86 6.59
CA LEU A 397 -12.11 14.32 6.73
C LEU A 397 -12.52 14.35 8.21
N ASP A 398 -12.93 15.51 8.73
CA ASP A 398 -13.46 15.57 10.11
C ASP A 398 -14.75 14.73 10.21
N PRO A 399 -14.76 13.66 11.03
CA PRO A 399 -15.89 12.74 11.10
C PRO A 399 -17.17 13.35 11.69
N ARG A 400 -17.06 14.55 12.30
CA ARG A 400 -18.17 15.29 12.90
C ARG A 400 -18.86 16.25 11.94
N MET A 401 -18.24 16.52 10.77
CA MET A 401 -18.78 17.41 9.74
C MET A 401 -19.47 16.59 8.64
N ARG A 402 -20.50 17.17 8.04
CA ARG A 402 -21.12 16.60 6.84
C ARG A 402 -20.19 16.74 5.65
N VAL A 403 -20.22 15.79 4.72
CA VAL A 403 -19.28 15.81 3.58
C VAL A 403 -19.51 17.01 2.64
N GLY A 404 -20.75 17.53 2.55
CA GLY A 404 -21.01 18.75 1.82
C GLY A 404 -20.34 19.98 2.44
N ASP A 405 -20.33 20.06 3.78
CA ASP A 405 -19.68 21.16 4.51
C ASP A 405 -18.15 21.06 4.36
N LEU A 406 -17.58 19.85 4.41
CA LEU A 406 -16.14 19.62 4.20
C LEU A 406 -15.66 20.05 2.81
N VAL A 407 -16.45 19.79 1.76
CA VAL A 407 -16.12 20.22 0.38
C VAL A 407 -16.32 21.72 0.21
N GLY A 408 -17.29 22.32 0.90
CA GLY A 408 -17.58 23.74 0.86
C GLY A 408 -16.66 24.61 1.73
N GLU A 409 -16.02 24.02 2.75
CA GLU A 409 -15.17 24.73 3.71
C GLU A 409 -14.08 25.60 3.05
N PRO A 410 -13.29 25.08 2.07
CA PRO A 410 -12.27 25.91 1.40
C PRO A 410 -12.87 27.13 0.68
N LEU A 411 -14.03 26.99 0.05
CA LEU A 411 -14.73 28.08 -0.63
C LEU A 411 -15.12 29.20 0.36
N THR A 412 -15.61 28.81 1.53
CA THR A 412 -15.98 29.73 2.60
C THR A 412 -14.76 30.43 3.21
N ILE A 413 -13.69 29.64 3.52
CA ILE A 413 -12.44 30.19 4.08
C ILE A 413 -11.79 31.20 3.16
N HIS A 414 -11.82 30.98 1.85
CA HIS A 414 -11.27 31.88 0.85
C HIS A 414 -12.24 32.97 0.39
N GLY A 415 -13.47 33.03 0.93
CA GLY A 415 -14.48 34.02 0.61
C GLY A 415 -14.97 33.97 -0.84
N LEU A 416 -14.97 32.76 -1.46
CA LEU A 416 -15.30 32.58 -2.87
C LEU A 416 -16.77 32.28 -3.13
N ALA A 417 -17.48 31.76 -2.13
CA ALA A 417 -18.91 31.50 -2.22
C ALA A 417 -19.55 31.44 -0.82
N SER A 418 -20.84 31.77 -0.74
CA SER A 418 -21.65 31.69 0.48
C SER A 418 -23.13 31.42 0.14
N GLY A 419 -23.92 30.98 1.11
CA GLY A 419 -25.36 30.78 0.95
C GLY A 419 -25.72 29.76 -0.15
N SER A 420 -26.64 30.13 -1.05
CA SER A 420 -27.09 29.26 -2.16
C SER A 420 -25.98 28.96 -3.16
N GLU A 421 -25.14 29.97 -3.49
CA GLU A 421 -24.02 29.81 -4.42
C GLU A 421 -23.04 28.74 -3.92
N LEU A 422 -22.73 28.74 -2.62
CA LEU A 422 -21.88 27.70 -2.02
C LEU A 422 -22.48 26.30 -2.22
N LYS A 423 -23.78 26.15 -1.98
CA LYS A 423 -24.49 24.88 -2.15
C LYS A 423 -24.45 24.41 -3.60
N ASP A 424 -24.69 25.30 -4.56
CA ASP A 424 -24.71 24.97 -5.99
C ASP A 424 -23.31 24.53 -6.48
N ARG A 425 -22.25 25.22 -6.03
CA ARG A 425 -20.86 24.83 -6.33
C ARG A 425 -20.48 23.49 -5.73
N VAL A 426 -20.87 23.22 -4.49
CA VAL A 426 -20.61 21.93 -3.84
C VAL A 426 -21.37 20.81 -4.54
N GLU A 427 -22.63 21.02 -4.93
CA GLU A 427 -23.41 20.06 -5.70
C GLU A 427 -22.77 19.74 -7.05
N TYR A 428 -22.28 20.76 -7.77
CA TYR A 428 -21.52 20.59 -9.00
C TYR A 428 -20.28 19.70 -8.79
N LEU A 429 -19.49 19.96 -7.72
CA LEU A 429 -18.30 19.18 -7.40
C LEU A 429 -18.64 17.72 -7.08
N PHE A 430 -19.73 17.47 -6.34
CA PHE A 430 -20.18 16.09 -6.08
C PHE A 430 -20.53 15.35 -7.36
N ARG A 431 -21.32 15.97 -8.25
CA ARG A 431 -21.65 15.38 -9.54
C ARG A 431 -20.40 15.08 -10.38
N ARG A 432 -19.40 15.99 -10.34
CA ARG A 432 -18.16 15.85 -11.09
C ARG A 432 -17.33 14.63 -10.65
N VAL A 433 -17.35 14.29 -9.37
CA VAL A 433 -16.69 13.07 -8.86
C VAL A 433 -17.59 11.84 -8.88
N GLY A 434 -18.73 11.89 -9.59
CA GLY A 434 -19.66 10.76 -9.74
C GLY A 434 -20.50 10.47 -8.50
N MET A 435 -20.76 11.48 -7.67
CA MET A 435 -21.60 11.39 -6.46
C MET A 435 -22.88 12.18 -6.62
N SER A 436 -23.94 11.78 -5.90
CA SER A 436 -25.24 12.46 -5.93
C SER A 436 -25.36 13.57 -4.87
N ALA A 437 -26.18 14.58 -5.13
CA ALA A 437 -26.37 15.73 -4.26
C ALA A 437 -26.96 15.37 -2.90
N ASP A 438 -27.81 14.34 -2.80
CA ASP A 438 -28.38 13.88 -1.55
C ASP A 438 -27.33 13.36 -0.56
N GLN A 439 -26.21 12.85 -1.07
CA GLN A 439 -25.10 12.36 -0.27
C GLN A 439 -24.37 13.47 0.51
N MET A 440 -24.47 14.74 0.09
CA MET A 440 -23.87 15.89 0.77
C MET A 440 -24.26 16.03 2.26
N LYS A 441 -25.41 15.48 2.64
CA LYS A 441 -25.94 15.56 4.01
C LYS A 441 -25.38 14.50 4.95
N ARG A 442 -24.68 13.51 4.44
CA ARG A 442 -24.14 12.38 5.20
C ARG A 442 -22.79 12.73 5.82
N TYR A 443 -22.37 11.86 6.76
CA TYR A 443 -21.07 11.97 7.44
C TYR A 443 -20.03 11.04 6.80
N PRO A 444 -18.71 11.33 6.94
CA PRO A 444 -17.65 10.52 6.34
C PRO A 444 -17.71 9.02 6.64
N HIS A 445 -18.11 8.64 7.86
CA HIS A 445 -18.19 7.24 8.28
C HIS A 445 -19.28 6.42 7.55
N GLU A 446 -20.23 7.07 6.87
CA GLU A 446 -21.29 6.42 6.09
C GLU A 446 -20.87 6.06 4.66
N PHE A 447 -19.60 6.32 4.28
CA PHE A 447 -19.09 6.11 2.94
C PHE A 447 -18.01 5.03 2.89
N SER A 448 -17.90 4.33 1.75
CA SER A 448 -16.79 3.43 1.46
C SER A 448 -15.47 4.20 1.28
N GLY A 449 -14.32 3.49 1.33
CA GLY A 449 -13.00 4.09 1.10
C GLY A 449 -12.93 4.87 -0.22
N GLY A 450 -13.37 4.26 -1.33
CA GLY A 450 -13.38 4.90 -2.65
C GLY A 450 -14.32 6.11 -2.73
N GLN A 451 -15.46 6.08 -2.06
CA GLN A 451 -16.35 7.25 -1.99
C GLN A 451 -15.73 8.39 -1.17
N ARG A 452 -15.05 8.08 -0.04
CA ARG A 452 -14.30 9.10 0.72
C ARG A 452 -13.18 9.71 -0.11
N GLN A 453 -12.48 8.90 -0.90
CA GLN A 453 -11.45 9.39 -1.80
C GLN A 453 -12.02 10.38 -2.83
N ARG A 454 -13.18 10.08 -3.41
CA ARG A 454 -13.88 11.00 -4.31
C ARG A 454 -14.28 12.31 -3.61
N ILE A 455 -14.67 12.26 -2.34
CA ILE A 455 -14.96 13.47 -1.52
C ILE A 455 -13.68 14.28 -1.31
N CYS A 456 -12.53 13.66 -1.02
CA CYS A 456 -11.24 14.33 -0.91
C CYS A 456 -10.82 15.00 -2.23
N ILE A 457 -11.06 14.34 -3.36
CA ILE A 457 -10.84 14.92 -4.70
C ILE A 457 -11.76 16.13 -4.92
N ALA A 458 -13.07 16.03 -4.62
CA ALA A 458 -14.01 17.13 -4.73
C ALA A 458 -13.59 18.34 -3.87
N ARG A 459 -13.10 18.08 -2.64
CA ARG A 459 -12.56 19.11 -1.74
C ARG A 459 -11.33 19.80 -2.34
N ALA A 460 -10.38 19.04 -2.88
CA ALA A 460 -9.19 19.60 -3.52
C ALA A 460 -9.54 20.46 -4.75
N LEU A 461 -10.55 20.06 -5.53
CA LEU A 461 -11.01 20.79 -6.71
C LEU A 461 -11.80 22.07 -6.39
N SER A 462 -12.28 22.25 -5.15
CA SER A 462 -13.20 23.33 -4.79
C SER A 462 -12.64 24.72 -5.08
N LEU A 463 -11.32 24.90 -4.96
CA LEU A 463 -10.63 26.17 -5.24
C LEU A 463 -10.20 26.34 -6.70
N SER A 464 -10.51 25.38 -7.59
CA SER A 464 -10.03 25.34 -8.98
C SER A 464 -8.50 25.50 -9.06
N PRO A 465 -7.72 24.63 -8.40
CA PRO A 465 -6.27 24.75 -8.30
C PRO A 465 -5.60 24.54 -9.66
N LYS A 466 -4.40 25.11 -9.82
CA LYS A 466 -3.54 24.90 -11.00
C LYS A 466 -2.67 23.65 -10.85
N LEU A 467 -2.36 23.28 -9.60
CA LEU A 467 -1.54 22.11 -9.25
C LEU A 467 -2.21 21.33 -8.10
N ILE A 468 -2.27 20.02 -8.24
CA ILE A 468 -2.69 19.11 -7.17
C ILE A 468 -1.53 18.16 -6.85
N VAL A 469 -1.17 18.11 -5.56
CA VAL A 469 -0.28 17.09 -5.02
C VAL A 469 -1.15 15.91 -4.59
N ALA A 470 -1.07 14.80 -5.30
CA ALA A 470 -1.81 13.57 -5.00
C ALA A 470 -0.88 12.58 -4.28
N ASP A 471 -0.95 12.53 -2.95
CA ASP A 471 -0.06 11.72 -2.11
C ASP A 471 -0.69 10.36 -1.84
N GLU A 472 -0.20 9.32 -2.51
CA GLU A 472 -0.69 7.93 -2.43
C GLU A 472 -2.23 7.82 -2.48
N SER A 473 -2.84 8.68 -3.29
CA SER A 473 -4.28 8.91 -3.32
C SER A 473 -5.13 7.72 -3.79
N VAL A 474 -4.51 6.64 -4.27
CA VAL A 474 -5.20 5.44 -4.75
C VAL A 474 -4.69 4.14 -4.11
N ALA A 475 -3.65 4.20 -3.27
CA ALA A 475 -2.95 3.02 -2.75
C ALA A 475 -3.81 2.13 -1.82
N ALA A 476 -4.79 2.72 -1.11
CA ALA A 476 -5.65 2.00 -0.17
C ALA A 476 -6.99 1.57 -0.78
N LEU A 477 -7.13 1.62 -2.11
CA LEU A 477 -8.36 1.31 -2.82
C LEU A 477 -8.28 -0.06 -3.49
N ASP A 478 -9.43 -0.72 -3.57
CA ASP A 478 -9.57 -1.92 -4.39
C ASP A 478 -9.28 -1.61 -5.86
N VAL A 479 -8.73 -2.58 -6.60
CA VAL A 479 -8.23 -2.42 -7.97
C VAL A 479 -9.27 -1.78 -8.92
N SER A 480 -10.54 -2.18 -8.84
CA SER A 480 -11.59 -1.60 -9.69
C SER A 480 -11.92 -0.15 -9.34
N ILE A 481 -11.89 0.21 -8.06
CA ILE A 481 -12.10 1.58 -7.60
C ILE A 481 -10.88 2.45 -7.93
N GLN A 482 -9.67 1.89 -7.79
CA GLN A 482 -8.41 2.55 -8.15
C GLN A 482 -8.42 2.97 -9.63
N ALA A 483 -8.77 2.06 -10.54
CA ALA A 483 -8.89 2.36 -11.97
C ALA A 483 -9.89 3.51 -12.24
N GLN A 484 -11.07 3.48 -11.60
CA GLN A 484 -12.07 4.55 -11.74
C GLN A 484 -11.60 5.91 -11.20
N VAL A 485 -10.79 5.94 -10.13
CA VAL A 485 -10.25 7.18 -9.57
C VAL A 485 -9.13 7.73 -10.47
N LEU A 486 -8.29 6.86 -11.04
CA LEU A 486 -7.27 7.26 -12.02
C LEU A 486 -7.91 7.85 -13.29
N ASP A 487 -8.95 7.22 -13.81
CA ASP A 487 -9.73 7.73 -14.94
C ASP A 487 -10.32 9.11 -14.62
N LEU A 488 -10.91 9.26 -13.43
CA LEU A 488 -11.45 10.54 -12.97
C LEU A 488 -10.38 11.65 -12.91
N LEU A 489 -9.19 11.36 -12.38
CA LEU A 489 -8.09 12.34 -12.30
C LEU A 489 -7.61 12.76 -13.69
N GLN A 490 -7.50 11.83 -14.63
CA GLN A 490 -7.12 12.13 -16.02
C GLN A 490 -8.21 12.92 -16.76
N ASP A 491 -9.49 12.57 -16.58
CA ASP A 491 -10.60 13.33 -17.15
C ASP A 491 -10.64 14.78 -16.62
N ILE A 492 -10.42 14.97 -15.31
CA ILE A 492 -10.30 16.30 -14.70
C ILE A 492 -9.12 17.06 -15.31
N GLN A 493 -7.97 16.44 -15.50
CA GLN A 493 -6.79 17.06 -16.12
C GLN A 493 -7.08 17.50 -17.55
N ASN A 494 -7.69 16.63 -18.36
CA ASN A 494 -8.04 16.90 -19.75
C ASN A 494 -9.03 18.08 -19.88
N GLU A 495 -9.98 18.18 -18.94
CA GLU A 495 -11.01 19.23 -18.99
C GLU A 495 -10.53 20.57 -18.43
N THR A 496 -9.68 20.57 -17.38
CA THR A 496 -9.31 21.79 -16.64
C THR A 496 -7.91 22.28 -16.89
N GLY A 497 -7.04 21.42 -17.45
CA GLY A 497 -5.61 21.70 -17.60
C GLY A 497 -4.85 21.69 -16.27
N VAL A 498 -5.41 21.12 -15.19
CA VAL A 498 -4.73 21.02 -13.89
C VAL A 498 -3.48 20.15 -14.01
N SER A 499 -2.40 20.54 -13.34
CA SER A 499 -1.17 19.76 -13.27
C SER A 499 -1.17 18.87 -12.03
N TYR A 500 -0.49 17.72 -12.09
CA TYR A 500 -0.35 16.84 -10.94
C TYR A 500 1.12 16.63 -10.56
N LEU A 501 1.40 16.68 -9.26
CA LEU A 501 2.50 15.94 -8.66
C LEU A 501 1.90 14.67 -8.05
N PHE A 502 2.06 13.54 -8.74
CA PHE A 502 1.45 12.27 -8.35
C PHE A 502 2.47 11.42 -7.60
N ILE A 503 2.23 11.17 -6.32
CA ILE A 503 3.11 10.38 -5.46
C ILE A 503 2.52 8.98 -5.32
N SER A 504 3.30 7.95 -5.70
CA SER A 504 2.89 6.56 -5.58
C SER A 504 4.09 5.64 -5.41
N HIS A 505 3.85 4.46 -4.84
CA HIS A 505 4.78 3.33 -4.85
C HIS A 505 4.36 2.24 -5.85
N ASP A 506 3.18 2.35 -6.44
CA ASP A 506 2.67 1.42 -7.45
C ASP A 506 3.10 1.87 -8.85
N MET A 507 4.07 1.14 -9.41
CA MET A 507 4.68 1.47 -10.70
C MET A 507 3.72 1.27 -11.88
N ALA A 508 2.82 0.28 -11.82
CA ALA A 508 1.85 0.05 -12.88
C ALA A 508 0.80 1.18 -12.98
N VAL A 509 0.40 1.72 -11.82
CA VAL A 509 -0.44 2.93 -11.74
C VAL A 509 0.29 4.15 -12.30
N VAL A 510 1.54 4.33 -11.91
CA VAL A 510 2.38 5.45 -12.37
C VAL A 510 2.56 5.42 -13.88
N GLU A 511 2.76 4.25 -14.46
CA GLU A 511 2.88 4.09 -15.91
C GLU A 511 1.65 4.62 -16.67
N GLN A 512 0.43 4.44 -16.12
CA GLN A 512 -0.82 4.84 -16.77
C GLN A 512 -1.13 6.34 -16.72
N ILE A 513 -0.64 7.07 -15.69
CA ILE A 513 -1.02 8.47 -15.47
C ILE A 513 0.10 9.47 -15.78
N SER A 514 1.36 9.02 -15.87
CA SER A 514 2.52 9.91 -15.91
C SER A 514 2.88 10.41 -17.31
N HIS A 515 3.31 11.66 -17.39
CA HIS A 515 4.07 12.20 -18.51
C HIS A 515 5.58 12.05 -18.25
N ARG A 516 6.00 12.41 -17.03
CA ARG A 516 7.37 12.28 -16.55
C ARG A 516 7.40 11.61 -15.19
N VAL A 517 8.53 10.99 -14.88
CA VAL A 517 8.75 10.25 -13.63
C VAL A 517 10.05 10.71 -12.99
N ALA A 518 10.02 10.87 -11.67
CA ALA A 518 11.20 11.10 -10.83
C ALA A 518 11.29 9.98 -9.80
N VAL A 519 12.40 9.24 -9.83
CA VAL A 519 12.65 8.12 -8.91
C VAL A 519 13.45 8.62 -7.72
N MET A 520 12.91 8.41 -6.53
CA MET A 520 13.48 8.89 -5.27
C MET A 520 14.02 7.75 -4.42
N TYR A 521 15.26 7.87 -3.98
CA TYR A 521 15.94 6.95 -3.09
C TYR A 521 16.62 7.71 -1.94
N ALA A 522 16.38 7.30 -0.70
CA ALA A 522 17.03 7.85 0.51
C ALA A 522 17.06 9.41 0.56
N GLY A 523 15.95 10.06 0.23
CA GLY A 523 15.79 11.51 0.27
C GLY A 523 16.26 12.25 -0.97
N ARG A 524 16.69 11.57 -2.05
CA ARG A 524 17.28 12.18 -3.25
C ARG A 524 16.69 11.59 -4.52
N PHE A 525 16.75 12.33 -5.61
CA PHE A 525 16.48 11.76 -6.92
C PHE A 525 17.69 10.95 -7.39
N VAL A 526 17.39 9.81 -8.00
CA VAL A 526 18.39 8.92 -8.61
C VAL A 526 18.18 8.82 -10.11
N GLU A 527 16.95 9.00 -10.59
CA GLU A 527 16.64 9.01 -12.02
C GLU A 527 15.42 9.90 -12.28
N THR A 528 15.44 10.67 -13.38
CA THR A 528 14.29 11.42 -13.89
C THR A 528 14.25 11.34 -15.41
N GLY A 529 13.04 11.22 -15.97
CA GLY A 529 12.88 11.15 -17.42
C GLY A 529 11.41 11.16 -17.82
N THR A 530 11.15 11.03 -19.12
CA THR A 530 9.80 10.76 -19.62
C THR A 530 9.35 9.37 -19.13
N ARG A 531 8.05 9.10 -19.25
CA ARG A 531 7.51 7.78 -18.88
C ARG A 531 8.26 6.65 -19.61
N SER A 532 8.44 6.73 -20.93
CA SER A 532 9.11 5.68 -21.69
C SER A 532 10.58 5.52 -21.30
N GLN A 533 11.30 6.63 -21.04
CA GLN A 533 12.70 6.56 -20.64
C GLN A 533 12.88 5.79 -19.32
N VAL A 534 12.04 6.08 -18.31
CA VAL A 534 12.17 5.46 -16.99
C VAL A 534 11.62 4.03 -16.97
N PHE A 535 10.50 3.75 -17.70
CA PHE A 535 9.86 2.43 -17.67
C PHE A 535 10.45 1.43 -18.67
N GLU A 536 10.83 1.89 -19.86
CA GLU A 536 11.31 1.02 -20.94
C GLU A 536 12.85 0.93 -20.97
N HIS A 537 13.53 2.01 -20.52
CA HIS A 537 14.99 2.11 -20.53
C HIS A 537 15.55 2.62 -19.19
N PRO A 538 15.22 1.98 -18.04
CA PRO A 538 15.70 2.42 -16.74
C PRO A 538 17.23 2.39 -16.68
N ALA A 539 17.85 3.54 -16.43
CA ALA A 539 19.29 3.70 -16.46
C ALA A 539 19.94 3.47 -15.07
N HIS A 540 19.26 3.82 -13.99
CA HIS A 540 19.79 3.64 -12.63
C HIS A 540 19.48 2.24 -12.06
N ASP A 541 20.44 1.62 -11.38
CA ASP A 541 20.29 0.25 -10.80
C ASP A 541 19.10 0.13 -9.86
N TYR A 542 18.88 1.15 -9.04
CA TYR A 542 17.72 1.18 -8.14
C TYR A 542 16.39 1.19 -8.91
N THR A 543 16.28 1.92 -10.01
CA THR A 543 15.09 1.93 -10.86
C THR A 543 14.84 0.55 -11.46
N ARG A 544 15.88 -0.12 -11.97
CA ARG A 544 15.78 -1.50 -12.48
C ARG A 544 15.29 -2.46 -11.42
N ARG A 545 15.81 -2.35 -10.18
CA ARG A 545 15.36 -3.16 -9.04
C ARG A 545 13.90 -2.89 -8.70
N LEU A 546 13.53 -1.62 -8.61
CA LEU A 546 12.15 -1.21 -8.30
C LEU A 546 11.16 -1.80 -9.33
N MET A 547 11.48 -1.70 -10.63
CA MET A 547 10.68 -2.28 -11.71
C MET A 547 10.61 -3.80 -11.63
N SER A 548 11.73 -4.46 -11.34
CA SER A 548 11.78 -5.92 -11.23
C SER A 548 10.98 -6.45 -10.05
N ALA A 549 10.75 -5.65 -9.01
CA ALA A 549 10.00 -6.05 -7.82
C ALA A 549 8.47 -6.01 -8.01
N VAL A 550 7.95 -5.33 -9.05
CA VAL A 550 6.50 -5.22 -9.29
C VAL A 550 5.91 -6.59 -9.61
N PRO A 551 4.88 -7.06 -8.89
CA PRO A 551 4.17 -8.28 -9.24
C PRO A 551 3.46 -8.12 -10.59
N VAL A 552 3.53 -9.14 -11.43
CA VAL A 552 2.88 -9.14 -12.74
C VAL A 552 1.73 -10.14 -12.73
N ALA A 553 0.55 -9.72 -13.18
CA ALA A 553 -0.63 -10.55 -13.26
C ALA A 553 -0.57 -11.53 -14.45
N ASP A 554 0.51 -12.34 -14.48
CA ASP A 554 0.77 -13.36 -15.48
C ASP A 554 1.24 -14.66 -14.80
N PRO A 555 0.40 -15.71 -14.74
CA PRO A 555 0.72 -16.97 -14.09
C PRO A 555 1.72 -17.84 -14.88
N ASP A 556 2.04 -17.48 -16.13
CA ASP A 556 3.02 -18.21 -16.96
C ASP A 556 4.43 -17.65 -16.81
N ARG A 557 4.58 -16.49 -16.21
CA ARG A 557 5.88 -15.91 -15.90
C ARG A 557 6.64 -16.82 -14.94
N GLU A 558 7.95 -17.05 -15.18
CA GLU A 558 8.78 -17.79 -14.23
C GLU A 558 8.67 -17.16 -12.84
N ARG A 559 8.34 -18.02 -11.87
CA ARG A 559 8.24 -17.62 -10.46
C ARG A 559 9.60 -17.14 -9.99
N ARG A 560 9.66 -15.93 -9.45
CA ARG A 560 10.93 -15.32 -9.02
C ARG A 560 11.59 -16.15 -7.95
N LEU A 561 12.87 -16.44 -8.13
CA LEU A 561 13.69 -17.02 -7.10
C LEU A 561 13.98 -15.96 -6.03
N PHE A 562 13.99 -16.41 -4.78
CA PHE A 562 14.37 -15.56 -3.67
C PHE A 562 15.83 -15.11 -3.82
N VAL A 563 16.06 -13.80 -4.00
CA VAL A 563 17.39 -13.19 -3.95
C VAL A 563 17.60 -12.67 -2.54
N ALA A 564 18.49 -13.32 -1.79
CA ALA A 564 18.85 -12.89 -0.45
C ALA A 564 19.60 -11.56 -0.50
N ASN A 565 19.22 -10.63 0.37
CA ASN A 565 19.97 -9.42 0.72
C ASN A 565 20.24 -8.40 -0.41
N GLU A 566 19.22 -7.80 -0.94
CA GLU A 566 19.34 -6.43 -1.40
C GLU A 566 18.91 -5.52 -0.24
N GLY A 567 19.85 -4.74 0.28
CA GLY A 567 19.74 -4.05 1.56
C GLY A 567 18.50 -3.17 1.69
N GLU A 568 17.95 -3.12 2.90
CA GLU A 568 16.93 -2.13 3.27
C GLU A 568 17.46 -0.71 2.98
N LEU A 569 16.53 0.23 2.72
CA LEU A 569 16.87 1.65 2.61
C LEU A 569 17.77 2.06 3.78
N PRO A 570 18.85 2.79 3.52
CA PRO A 570 19.69 3.29 4.59
C PRO A 570 18.86 4.16 5.54
N SER A 571 19.06 3.96 6.85
CA SER A 571 18.31 4.73 7.85
C SER A 571 18.43 6.24 7.57
N PRO A 572 17.33 6.98 7.46
CA PRO A 572 17.37 8.44 7.30
C PRO A 572 17.82 9.17 8.56
N VAL A 573 17.93 8.45 9.69
CA VAL A 573 18.36 9.01 10.98
C VAL A 573 19.88 8.99 11.05
N LYS A 574 20.48 10.17 11.01
CA LYS A 574 21.93 10.38 11.02
C LYS A 574 22.38 11.14 12.26
N SER A 575 23.69 11.21 12.50
CA SER A 575 24.29 12.11 13.48
C SER A 575 24.10 13.58 13.05
N LEU A 576 24.28 14.52 13.97
CA LEU A 576 24.09 15.95 13.68
C LEU A 576 25.16 16.51 12.74
N ASP A 577 26.32 15.92 12.71
CA ASP A 577 27.50 16.27 11.88
C ASP A 577 27.51 15.56 10.53
N TYR A 578 26.50 14.73 10.24
CA TYR A 578 26.42 14.03 8.97
C TYR A 578 26.26 15.02 7.81
N VAL A 579 27.13 14.90 6.84
CA VAL A 579 27.06 15.58 5.55
C VAL A 579 26.67 14.56 4.50
N ALA A 580 25.60 14.85 3.78
CA ALA A 580 25.14 13.97 2.73
C ALA A 580 26.17 13.92 1.59
N PRO A 581 26.51 12.74 1.02
CA PRO A 581 27.47 12.63 -0.08
C PRO A 581 27.05 13.47 -1.27
N HIS A 582 28.03 13.97 -2.02
CA HIS A 582 27.75 14.66 -3.27
C HIS A 582 27.32 13.65 -4.32
N LEU A 583 26.22 13.97 -5.04
CA LEU A 583 25.79 13.18 -6.19
C LEU A 583 26.25 13.86 -7.48
N GLU A 584 26.84 13.09 -8.37
CA GLU A 584 27.13 13.54 -9.72
C GLU A 584 25.86 13.40 -10.58
N HIS A 585 25.54 14.47 -11.31
CA HIS A 585 24.42 14.51 -12.24
C HIS A 585 24.94 14.15 -13.64
N VAL A 586 24.35 13.12 -14.23
CA VAL A 586 24.63 12.71 -15.62
C VAL A 586 23.38 12.88 -16.45
N ALA A 587 23.43 13.78 -17.41
CA ALA A 587 22.40 13.94 -18.42
C ALA A 587 22.60 12.88 -19.53
N LEU A 588 21.60 12.05 -19.74
CA LEU A 588 21.61 11.00 -20.78
C LEU A 588 21.04 11.48 -22.13
N GLY A 589 20.50 12.69 -22.17
CA GLY A 589 19.85 13.31 -23.33
C GLY A 589 18.33 13.38 -23.19
N ASP A 590 17.68 14.26 -23.95
CA ASP A 590 16.21 14.43 -24.06
C ASP A 590 15.48 14.54 -22.71
N GLY A 591 16.12 15.19 -21.71
CA GLY A 591 15.56 15.34 -20.37
C GLY A 591 15.68 14.13 -19.45
N HIS A 592 16.32 13.03 -19.92
CA HIS A 592 16.65 11.88 -19.10
C HIS A 592 17.94 12.14 -18.30
N SER A 593 17.89 11.94 -17.00
CA SER A 593 19.00 12.21 -16.08
C SER A 593 19.10 11.17 -14.99
N ILE A 594 20.33 10.85 -14.58
CA ILE A 594 20.60 10.02 -13.40
C ILE A 594 21.55 10.74 -12.45
N TRP A 595 21.50 10.34 -11.19
CA TRP A 595 22.41 10.79 -10.13
C TRP A 595 23.03 9.58 -9.44
N HIS A 596 24.33 9.57 -9.28
CA HIS A 596 25.07 8.54 -8.57
C HIS A 596 26.07 9.16 -7.60
N GLU A 597 26.53 8.41 -6.61
CA GLU A 597 27.55 8.90 -5.69
C GLU A 597 28.88 9.06 -6.42
N ALA A 598 29.54 10.19 -6.22
CA ALA A 598 30.85 10.46 -6.81
C ALA A 598 31.86 9.41 -6.33
N GLY A 599 32.46 8.67 -7.28
CA GLY A 599 33.53 7.72 -6.99
C GLY A 599 33.10 6.24 -6.80
N VAL A 600 31.89 5.87 -7.23
CA VAL A 600 31.48 4.45 -7.35
C VAL A 600 31.47 4.04 -8.81
#